data_f038eb96a86bdd9e8f3248c28163d344
#
_entry.id   f038eb96a86bdd9e8f3248c28163d344
#
_cell.length_a   1.000
_cell.length_b   1.000
_cell.length_c   1.000
_cell.angle_alpha   90.00
_cell.angle_beta   90.00
_cell.angle_gamma   90.00
#
_symmetry.space_group_name_H-M   'P 1'
#
loop_
_entity.id
_entity.type
_entity.pdbx_description
1 polymer ?
#
loop_
_entity_poly.entity_id
_entity_poly.type
_entity_poly.pdbx_seq_one_letter_code
_entity_poly.pdbx_strand_id
1 'polypeptide(L)'
;MENNILTTLNLSIGYISKKETVTIAQNLNLNLQAGKLTALIGANGIGKSTLLRTITGIQKSLQGTVLLNDKKISSYEPLELAQNLSMVLTEKLPPSNLTVFELVALGRQPYTNWIGTLSDADIQIVQDAIAQTQIAHLSQKKHYEISDGQLQKVLIARALAQDTPLIILDEPTTHLDLLHKVSLLKLLKK
;
A
#
# COMPACT_ATOMS: atom_id res chain seq x y z
N MET A 1 -9.14 1.95 -25.64
CA MET A 1 -7.83 1.57 -25.08
C MET A 1 -8.08 1.14 -23.64
N GLU A 2 -7.57 -0.02 -23.22
CA GLU A 2 -7.66 -0.42 -21.81
C GLU A 2 -6.85 0.57 -20.97
N ASN A 3 -7.48 1.14 -19.95
CA ASN A 3 -6.84 2.12 -19.05
C ASN A 3 -6.00 1.37 -18.00
N ASN A 4 -4.83 0.86 -18.40
CA ASN A 4 -3.94 0.14 -17.52
C ASN A 4 -3.17 1.12 -16.64
N ILE A 5 -3.30 0.99 -15.32
CA ILE A 5 -2.57 1.82 -14.35
C ILE A 5 -1.18 1.24 -14.06
N LEU A 6 -1.03 -0.08 -14.09
CA LEU A 6 0.25 -0.75 -13.88
C LEU A 6 0.39 -1.91 -14.87
N THR A 7 1.55 -1.98 -15.53
CA THR A 7 1.90 -3.04 -16.48
C THR A 7 3.27 -3.61 -16.14
N THR A 8 3.44 -4.93 -16.25
CA THR A 8 4.76 -5.56 -16.17
C THR A 8 5.11 -6.22 -17.50
N LEU A 9 6.37 -6.09 -17.91
CA LEU A 9 6.89 -6.65 -19.16
C LEU A 9 8.06 -7.58 -18.86
N ASN A 10 7.84 -8.89 -19.08
CA ASN A 10 8.82 -9.97 -18.86
C ASN A 10 9.50 -9.88 -17.48
N LEU A 11 8.72 -9.54 -16.46
CA LEU A 11 9.21 -9.28 -15.13
C LEU A 11 9.69 -10.57 -14.46
N SER A 12 10.92 -10.56 -13.93
CA SER A 12 11.47 -11.62 -13.09
C SER A 12 11.74 -11.06 -11.69
N ILE A 13 11.26 -11.79 -10.69
CA ILE A 13 11.33 -11.40 -9.28
C ILE A 13 12.13 -12.40 -8.46
N GLY A 14 12.77 -11.94 -7.40
CA GLY A 14 13.59 -12.77 -6.52
C GLY A 14 14.53 -11.93 -5.68
N TYR A 15 15.57 -12.54 -5.17
CA TYR A 15 16.54 -11.93 -4.26
C TYR A 15 17.95 -12.04 -4.81
N ILE A 16 18.73 -10.97 -4.64
CA ILE A 16 20.17 -10.97 -4.93
C ILE A 16 20.90 -10.89 -3.60
N SER A 17 21.69 -11.93 -3.30
CA SER A 17 22.64 -11.92 -2.20
C SER A 17 24.07 -11.83 -2.75
N LYS A 18 25.05 -11.56 -1.87
CA LYS A 18 26.48 -11.52 -2.29
C LYS A 18 26.99 -12.84 -2.92
N LYS A 19 26.29 -13.95 -2.70
CA LYS A 19 26.72 -15.29 -3.11
C LYS A 19 25.83 -15.91 -4.17
N GLU A 20 24.56 -15.49 -4.27
CA GLU A 20 23.57 -16.19 -5.07
C GLU A 20 22.40 -15.28 -5.49
N THR A 21 21.84 -15.56 -6.66
CA THR A 21 20.56 -14.98 -7.12
C THR A 21 19.48 -16.06 -7.03
N VAL A 22 18.48 -15.82 -6.18
CA VAL A 22 17.33 -16.71 -6.03
C VAL A 22 16.16 -16.11 -6.84
N THR A 23 15.80 -16.81 -7.91
CA THR A 23 14.65 -16.42 -8.74
C THR A 23 13.40 -17.12 -8.20
N ILE A 24 12.34 -16.34 -7.94
CA ILE A 24 11.04 -16.82 -7.43
C ILE A 24 10.06 -17.03 -8.58
N ALA A 25 9.96 -16.06 -9.48
CA ALA A 25 9.13 -16.16 -10.67
C ALA A 25 9.74 -15.38 -11.84
N GLN A 26 9.43 -15.82 -13.07
CA GLN A 26 9.97 -15.24 -14.30
C GLN A 26 8.87 -14.97 -15.33
N ASN A 27 9.15 -14.08 -16.26
CA ASN A 27 8.30 -13.78 -17.41
C ASN A 27 6.88 -13.37 -17.02
N LEU A 28 6.73 -12.64 -15.91
CA LEU A 28 5.44 -12.14 -15.45
C LEU A 28 5.02 -10.94 -16.32
N ASN A 29 3.89 -11.10 -17.00
CA ASN A 29 3.25 -10.04 -17.80
C ASN A 29 1.87 -9.78 -17.20
N LEU A 30 1.71 -8.69 -16.47
CA LEU A 30 0.51 -8.32 -15.74
C LEU A 30 0.00 -6.98 -16.24
N ASN A 31 -1.32 -6.83 -16.29
CA ASN A 31 -2.00 -5.58 -16.57
C ASN A 31 -3.03 -5.31 -15.49
N LEU A 32 -2.84 -4.27 -14.70
CA LEU A 32 -3.80 -3.80 -13.71
C LEU A 32 -4.56 -2.61 -14.26
N GLN A 33 -5.88 -2.71 -14.32
CA GLN A 33 -6.74 -1.65 -14.85
C GLN A 33 -7.13 -0.66 -13.75
N ALA A 34 -7.16 0.63 -14.10
CA ALA A 34 -7.67 1.66 -13.20
C ALA A 34 -9.14 1.40 -12.83
N GLY A 35 -9.50 1.69 -11.57
CA GLY A 35 -10.85 1.51 -11.04
C GLY A 35 -11.29 0.05 -10.90
N LYS A 36 -10.35 -0.91 -10.93
CA LYS A 36 -10.64 -2.34 -10.74
C LYS A 36 -9.99 -2.86 -9.48
N LEU A 37 -10.73 -3.69 -8.75
CA LEU A 37 -10.17 -4.49 -7.65
C LEU A 37 -9.57 -5.78 -8.24
N THR A 38 -8.27 -5.96 -8.07
CA THR A 38 -7.54 -7.15 -8.50
C THR A 38 -7.06 -7.94 -7.28
N ALA A 39 -7.34 -9.23 -7.21
CA ALA A 39 -6.88 -10.10 -6.14
C ALA A 39 -5.74 -11.00 -6.60
N LEU A 40 -4.63 -11.00 -5.85
CA LEU A 40 -3.51 -11.92 -6.01
C LEU A 40 -3.68 -13.11 -5.05
N ILE A 41 -3.92 -14.30 -5.60
CA ILE A 41 -4.20 -15.52 -4.84
C ILE A 41 -3.08 -16.53 -5.07
N GLY A 42 -2.70 -17.24 -4.02
CA GLY A 42 -1.68 -18.29 -4.08
C GLY A 42 -1.27 -18.79 -2.70
N ALA A 43 -0.57 -19.91 -2.62
CA ALA A 43 -0.07 -20.49 -1.37
C ALA A 43 0.88 -19.53 -0.63
N ASN A 44 1.00 -19.72 0.70
CA ASN A 44 1.98 -18.96 1.47
C ASN A 44 3.41 -19.35 1.02
N GLY A 45 4.29 -18.33 0.97
CA GLY A 45 5.67 -18.52 0.52
C GLY A 45 5.87 -18.60 -1.00
N ILE A 46 4.81 -18.57 -1.83
CA ILE A 46 4.94 -18.64 -3.31
C ILE A 46 5.57 -17.38 -3.95
N GLY A 47 5.77 -16.31 -3.19
CA GLY A 47 6.36 -15.06 -3.69
C GLY A 47 5.40 -13.89 -3.88
N LYS A 48 4.16 -13.96 -3.36
CA LYS A 48 3.18 -12.85 -3.47
C LYS A 48 3.75 -11.52 -2.97
N SER A 49 4.25 -11.47 -1.74
CA SER A 49 4.81 -10.24 -1.16
C SER A 49 6.07 -9.78 -1.90
N THR A 50 6.87 -10.71 -2.46
CA THR A 50 8.02 -10.37 -3.31
C THR A 50 7.55 -9.70 -4.60
N LEU A 51 6.49 -10.21 -5.23
CA LEU A 51 5.89 -9.57 -6.39
C LEU A 51 5.37 -8.17 -6.05
N LEU A 52 4.59 -8.05 -4.96
CA LEU A 52 4.03 -6.75 -4.54
C LEU A 52 5.15 -5.73 -4.25
N ARG A 53 6.20 -6.12 -3.53
CA ARG A 53 7.37 -5.25 -3.29
C ARG A 53 8.12 -4.88 -4.57
N THR A 54 8.16 -5.76 -5.56
CA THR A 54 8.84 -5.48 -6.83
C THR A 54 8.02 -4.52 -7.70
N ILE A 55 6.71 -4.73 -7.81
CA ILE A 55 5.86 -3.84 -8.62
C ILE A 55 5.61 -2.48 -7.98
N THR A 56 5.91 -2.31 -6.69
CA THR A 56 5.87 -1.02 -5.98
C THR A 56 7.21 -0.28 -5.97
N GLY A 57 8.27 -0.91 -6.52
CA GLY A 57 9.61 -0.31 -6.53
C GLY A 57 10.38 -0.41 -5.21
N ILE A 58 9.79 -1.00 -4.14
CA ILE A 58 10.49 -1.24 -2.86
C ILE A 58 11.65 -2.21 -3.06
N GLN A 59 11.46 -3.20 -3.93
CA GLN A 59 12.47 -4.17 -4.29
C GLN A 59 12.78 -4.09 -5.79
N LYS A 60 14.06 -4.15 -6.14
CA LYS A 60 14.47 -4.17 -7.56
C LYS A 60 14.07 -5.49 -8.21
N SER A 61 13.58 -5.43 -9.45
CA SER A 61 13.40 -6.61 -10.29
C SER A 61 14.74 -7.26 -10.65
N LEU A 62 14.73 -8.57 -10.84
CA LEU A 62 15.88 -9.28 -11.41
C LEU A 62 16.02 -9.00 -12.90
N GLN A 63 14.90 -8.99 -13.63
CA GLN A 63 14.80 -8.67 -15.05
C GLN A 63 13.43 -8.07 -15.38
N GLY A 64 13.28 -7.52 -16.57
CA GLY A 64 12.04 -6.95 -17.06
C GLY A 64 11.77 -5.53 -16.57
N THR A 65 10.56 -5.06 -16.79
CA THR A 65 10.17 -3.68 -16.50
C THR A 65 8.80 -3.63 -15.84
N VAL A 66 8.66 -2.71 -14.87
CA VAL A 66 7.36 -2.31 -14.31
C VAL A 66 7.07 -0.90 -14.78
N LEU A 67 5.90 -0.71 -15.36
CA LEU A 67 5.37 0.58 -15.78
C LEU A 67 4.20 0.97 -14.86
N LEU A 68 4.22 2.18 -14.34
CA LEU A 68 3.13 2.83 -13.63
C LEU A 68 2.73 4.06 -14.44
N ASN A 69 1.47 4.15 -14.89
CA ASN A 69 1.01 5.18 -15.81
C ASN A 69 1.97 5.34 -17.02
N ASP A 70 2.32 4.21 -17.69
CA ASP A 70 3.24 4.12 -18.84
C ASP A 70 4.67 4.61 -18.61
N LYS A 71 5.01 5.05 -17.38
CA LYS A 71 6.37 5.45 -16.98
C LYS A 71 7.05 4.34 -16.18
N LYS A 72 8.32 4.05 -16.45
CA LYS A 72 9.09 3.05 -15.68
C LYS A 72 9.12 3.43 -14.21
N ILE A 73 8.79 2.48 -13.32
CA ILE A 73 8.74 2.74 -11.87
C ILE A 73 10.11 3.18 -11.34
N SER A 74 11.19 2.68 -11.91
CA SER A 74 12.57 3.07 -11.56
C SER A 74 12.96 4.50 -11.97
N SER A 75 12.11 5.18 -12.75
CA SER A 75 12.33 6.55 -13.23
C SER A 75 11.49 7.59 -12.47
N TYR A 76 10.72 7.14 -11.48
CA TYR A 76 10.00 8.04 -10.60
C TYR A 76 10.93 8.59 -9.51
N GLU A 77 10.82 9.88 -9.24
CA GLU A 77 11.36 10.44 -8.00
C GLU A 77 10.53 9.92 -6.80
N PRO A 78 11.13 9.76 -5.61
CA PRO A 78 10.43 9.17 -4.46
C PRO A 78 9.11 9.87 -4.12
N LEU A 79 9.09 11.20 -4.17
CA LEU A 79 7.90 12.00 -3.90
C LEU A 79 6.80 11.77 -4.96
N GLU A 80 7.19 11.78 -6.23
CA GLU A 80 6.28 11.52 -7.36
C GLU A 80 5.69 10.11 -7.27
N LEU A 81 6.50 9.10 -6.94
CA LEU A 81 6.02 7.73 -6.75
C LEU A 81 5.00 7.66 -5.61
N ALA A 82 5.28 8.31 -4.48
CA ALA A 82 4.39 8.34 -3.33
C ALA A 82 3.05 9.06 -3.59
N GLN A 83 2.98 9.93 -4.59
CA GLN A 83 1.73 10.56 -5.05
C GLN A 83 0.94 9.70 -6.04
N ASN A 84 1.54 8.61 -6.56
CA ASN A 84 0.92 7.74 -7.56
C ASN A 84 0.60 6.33 -7.04
N LEU A 85 1.24 5.90 -5.94
CA LEU A 85 1.10 4.57 -5.41
C LEU A 85 1.20 4.58 -3.89
N SER A 86 0.24 3.95 -3.22
CA SER A 86 0.30 3.66 -1.80
C SER A 86 0.35 2.15 -1.54
N MET A 87 0.98 1.76 -0.42
CA MET A 87 1.11 0.35 -0.05
C MET A 87 0.90 0.13 1.44
N VAL A 88 0.16 -0.93 1.76
CA VAL A 88 0.06 -1.48 3.11
C VAL A 88 0.81 -2.81 3.15
N LEU A 89 1.85 -2.86 3.97
CA LEU A 89 2.64 -4.06 4.22
C LEU A 89 2.15 -4.78 5.47
N THR A 90 2.43 -6.08 5.55
CA THR A 90 2.19 -6.91 6.74
C THR A 90 3.21 -6.70 7.88
N GLU A 91 4.19 -5.83 7.69
CA GLU A 91 5.23 -5.57 8.67
C GLU A 91 4.69 -4.83 9.90
N LYS A 92 5.19 -5.22 11.08
CA LYS A 92 4.85 -4.51 12.32
C LYS A 92 5.42 -3.10 12.30
N LEU A 93 4.61 -2.14 12.73
CA LEU A 93 5.09 -0.78 12.94
C LEU A 93 6.11 -0.73 14.08
N PRO A 94 7.15 0.08 13.95
CA PRO A 94 8.05 0.34 15.06
C PRO A 94 7.29 1.03 16.22
N PRO A 95 7.70 0.81 17.47
CA PRO A 95 7.12 1.53 18.61
C PRO A 95 7.19 3.04 18.39
N SER A 96 6.08 3.73 18.60
CA SER A 96 5.99 5.19 18.52
C SER A 96 4.90 5.71 19.47
N ASN A 97 4.92 7.00 19.77
CA ASN A 97 3.89 7.67 20.57
C ASN A 97 2.80 8.34 19.72
N LEU A 98 2.72 8.00 18.44
CA LEU A 98 1.71 8.57 17.55
C LEU A 98 0.31 8.10 17.93
N THR A 99 -0.63 9.03 17.89
CA THR A 99 -2.07 8.73 17.91
C THR A 99 -2.50 8.09 16.59
N VAL A 100 -3.67 7.48 16.59
CA VAL A 100 -4.29 6.96 15.35
C VAL A 100 -4.44 8.07 14.32
N PHE A 101 -4.89 9.27 14.72
CA PHE A 101 -5.00 10.41 13.81
C PHE A 101 -3.64 10.76 13.19
N GLU A 102 -2.61 10.93 14.01
CA GLU A 102 -1.26 11.25 13.54
C GLU A 102 -0.70 10.16 12.61
N LEU A 103 -0.97 8.88 12.91
CA LEU A 103 -0.53 7.78 12.08
C LEU A 103 -1.21 7.78 10.70
N VAL A 104 -2.51 8.10 10.63
CA VAL A 104 -3.23 8.27 9.35
C VAL A 104 -2.74 9.51 8.61
N ALA A 105 -2.46 10.60 9.34
CA ALA A 105 -1.96 11.85 8.79
C ALA A 105 -0.59 11.70 8.09
N LEU A 106 0.23 10.71 8.47
CA LEU A 106 1.46 10.37 7.72
C LEU A 106 1.18 10.02 6.25
N GLY A 107 -0.03 9.60 5.90
CA GLY A 107 -0.45 9.41 4.51
C GLY A 107 -0.38 10.70 3.69
N ARG A 108 -0.51 11.86 4.32
CA ARG A 108 -0.44 13.18 3.64
C ARG A 108 0.98 13.69 3.45
N GLN A 109 2.02 13.00 4.00
CA GLN A 109 3.41 13.44 3.88
C GLN A 109 3.85 13.82 2.44
N PRO A 110 3.43 13.12 1.38
CA PRO A 110 3.78 13.49 0.00
C PRO A 110 3.23 14.83 -0.47
N TYR A 111 2.32 15.45 0.28
CA TYR A 111 1.63 16.70 -0.07
C TYR A 111 1.94 17.83 0.90
N THR A 112 2.65 17.56 1.99
CA THR A 112 3.02 18.55 2.99
C THR A 112 4.32 19.26 2.62
N ASN A 113 4.57 20.39 3.26
CA ASN A 113 5.85 21.09 3.18
C ASN A 113 6.96 20.32 3.95
N TRP A 114 8.18 20.82 3.91
CA TRP A 114 9.34 20.22 4.58
C TRP A 114 9.22 20.12 6.12
N ILE A 115 8.32 20.89 6.75
CA ILE A 115 8.01 20.84 8.19
C ILE A 115 6.93 19.78 8.48
N GLY A 116 6.21 19.29 7.45
CA GLY A 116 5.11 18.33 7.62
C GLY A 116 3.80 18.98 8.06
N THR A 117 3.60 20.28 7.80
CA THR A 117 2.36 21.00 8.17
C THR A 117 1.21 20.53 7.29
N LEU A 118 0.11 20.11 7.93
CA LEU A 118 -1.14 19.75 7.25
C LEU A 118 -1.95 21.02 6.95
N SER A 119 -2.50 21.12 5.75
CA SER A 119 -3.53 22.09 5.42
C SER A 119 -4.91 21.64 5.95
N ASP A 120 -5.89 22.54 5.98
CA ASP A 120 -7.28 22.16 6.33
C ASP A 120 -7.84 21.10 5.39
N ALA A 121 -7.48 21.12 4.11
CA ALA A 121 -7.83 20.09 3.14
C ALA A 121 -7.21 18.74 3.48
N ASP A 122 -5.94 18.70 3.90
CA ASP A 122 -5.28 17.47 4.34
C ASP A 122 -5.95 16.89 5.60
N ILE A 123 -6.29 17.75 6.55
CA ILE A 123 -7.02 17.35 7.77
C ILE A 123 -8.36 16.73 7.41
N GLN A 124 -9.09 17.31 6.47
CA GLN A 124 -10.38 16.75 6.02
C GLN A 124 -10.20 15.39 5.36
N ILE A 125 -9.20 15.20 4.47
CA ILE A 125 -8.89 13.93 3.84
C ILE A 125 -8.56 12.84 4.89
N VAL A 126 -7.78 13.20 5.92
CA VAL A 126 -7.46 12.30 7.03
C VAL A 126 -8.73 11.90 7.80
N GLN A 127 -9.60 12.85 8.11
CA GLN A 127 -10.86 12.59 8.81
C GLN A 127 -11.79 11.70 7.98
N ASP A 128 -11.88 11.92 6.67
CA ASP A 128 -12.69 11.11 5.77
C ASP A 128 -12.16 9.68 5.68
N ALA A 129 -10.84 9.48 5.59
CA ALA A 129 -10.22 8.17 5.62
C ALA A 129 -10.48 7.40 6.93
N ILE A 130 -10.41 8.10 8.07
CA ILE A 130 -10.74 7.58 9.40
C ILE A 130 -12.24 7.17 9.48
N ALA A 131 -13.13 8.00 8.95
CA ALA A 131 -14.57 7.72 8.93
C ALA A 131 -14.89 6.51 8.03
N GLN A 132 -14.31 6.43 6.82
CA GLN A 132 -14.50 5.32 5.88
C GLN A 132 -14.07 3.97 6.47
N THR A 133 -13.00 3.95 7.27
CA THR A 133 -12.50 2.73 7.94
C THR A 133 -13.17 2.46 9.28
N GLN A 134 -14.11 3.33 9.71
CA GLN A 134 -14.90 3.19 10.95
C GLN A 134 -14.05 3.17 12.22
N ILE A 135 -12.99 3.96 12.28
CA ILE A 135 -12.06 4.04 13.41
C ILE A 135 -12.07 5.40 14.12
N ALA A 136 -13.07 6.26 13.87
CA ALA A 136 -13.16 7.60 14.45
C ALA A 136 -13.07 7.60 15.99
N HIS A 137 -13.64 6.60 16.64
CA HIS A 137 -13.61 6.41 18.11
C HIS A 137 -12.20 6.08 18.66
N LEU A 138 -11.23 5.79 17.79
CA LEU A 138 -9.85 5.48 18.13
C LEU A 138 -8.90 6.65 17.87
N SER A 139 -9.32 7.74 17.25
CA SER A 139 -8.46 8.79 16.70
C SER A 139 -7.44 9.34 17.69
N GLN A 140 -7.81 9.48 18.97
CA GLN A 140 -6.95 10.01 20.04
C GLN A 140 -6.14 8.94 20.78
N LYS A 141 -6.41 7.65 20.53
CA LYS A 141 -5.66 6.56 21.13
C LYS A 141 -4.27 6.46 20.49
N LYS A 142 -3.29 6.04 21.29
CA LYS A 142 -1.97 5.68 20.78
C LYS A 142 -2.04 4.33 20.05
N HIS A 143 -1.21 4.13 19.02
CA HIS A 143 -1.28 2.92 18.20
C HIS A 143 -1.03 1.61 18.99
N TYR A 144 -0.31 1.67 20.10
CA TYR A 144 -0.09 0.52 21.00
C TYR A 144 -1.26 0.23 21.96
N GLU A 145 -2.28 1.10 22.01
CA GLU A 145 -3.48 0.93 22.83
C GLU A 145 -4.64 0.27 22.06
N ILE A 146 -4.41 -0.09 20.80
CA ILE A 146 -5.41 -0.68 19.93
C ILE A 146 -5.01 -2.11 19.55
N SER A 147 -6.02 -2.94 19.18
CA SER A 147 -5.77 -4.31 18.74
C SER A 147 -5.12 -4.37 17.34
N ASP A 148 -4.49 -5.50 17.00
CA ASP A 148 -3.89 -5.72 15.67
C ASP A 148 -4.91 -5.51 14.54
N GLY A 149 -6.16 -5.97 14.72
CA GLY A 149 -7.22 -5.76 13.74
C GLY A 149 -7.64 -4.28 13.60
N GLN A 150 -7.62 -3.52 14.70
CA GLN A 150 -7.83 -2.07 14.66
C GLN A 150 -6.64 -1.36 13.99
N LEU A 151 -5.41 -1.78 14.31
CA LEU A 151 -4.20 -1.26 13.68
C LEU A 151 -4.22 -1.50 12.16
N GLN A 152 -4.66 -2.67 11.70
CA GLN A 152 -4.81 -2.95 10.27
C GLN A 152 -5.74 -1.94 9.58
N LYS A 153 -6.88 -1.59 10.22
CA LYS A 153 -7.78 -0.55 9.70
C LYS A 153 -7.12 0.84 9.66
N VAL A 154 -6.29 1.15 10.66
CA VAL A 154 -5.52 2.41 10.69
C VAL A 154 -4.52 2.47 9.53
N LEU A 155 -3.82 1.37 9.23
CA LEU A 155 -2.89 1.30 8.09
C LEU A 155 -3.60 1.48 6.75
N ILE A 156 -4.80 0.91 6.62
CA ILE A 156 -5.64 1.09 5.43
C ILE A 156 -6.12 2.55 5.34
N ALA A 157 -6.55 3.15 6.47
CA ALA A 157 -6.92 4.57 6.51
C ALA A 157 -5.75 5.47 6.08
N ARG A 158 -4.52 5.16 6.51
CA ARG A 158 -3.31 5.87 6.07
C ARG A 158 -3.10 5.77 4.56
N ALA A 159 -3.29 4.58 3.98
CA ALA A 159 -3.17 4.40 2.53
C ALA A 159 -4.27 5.15 1.76
N LEU A 160 -5.50 5.19 2.28
CA LEU A 160 -6.60 5.98 1.72
C LEU A 160 -6.31 7.48 1.83
N ALA A 161 -5.80 7.95 2.98
CA ALA A 161 -5.42 9.35 3.18
C ALA A 161 -4.27 9.79 2.26
N GLN A 162 -3.45 8.88 1.78
CA GLN A 162 -2.41 9.18 0.77
C GLN A 162 -3.02 9.57 -0.58
N ASP A 163 -4.29 9.20 -0.86
CA ASP A 163 -5.08 9.63 -2.02
C ASP A 163 -4.37 9.38 -3.36
N THR A 164 -3.98 8.12 -3.59
CA THR A 164 -3.22 7.71 -4.77
C THR A 164 -4.10 6.94 -5.77
N PRO A 165 -3.81 7.03 -7.08
CA PRO A 165 -4.53 6.25 -8.11
C PRO A 165 -4.44 4.73 -7.95
N LEU A 166 -3.38 4.23 -7.31
CA LEU A 166 -3.16 2.80 -7.07
C LEU A 166 -2.88 2.53 -5.59
N ILE A 167 -3.64 1.62 -4.98
CA ILE A 167 -3.40 1.13 -3.62
C ILE A 167 -3.07 -0.35 -3.70
N ILE A 168 -1.96 -0.76 -3.09
CA ILE A 168 -1.53 -2.16 -3.00
C ILE A 168 -1.57 -2.60 -1.55
N LEU A 169 -2.27 -3.72 -1.29
CA LEU A 169 -2.44 -4.28 0.05
C LEU A 169 -1.82 -5.67 0.09
N ASP A 170 -0.82 -5.87 0.95
CA ASP A 170 -0.23 -7.19 1.22
C ASP A 170 -0.93 -7.82 2.42
N GLU A 171 -1.64 -8.92 2.20
CA GLU A 171 -2.41 -9.67 3.20
C GLU A 171 -3.32 -8.81 4.11
N PRO A 172 -4.15 -7.90 3.57
CA PRO A 172 -4.90 -6.92 4.36
C PRO A 172 -5.93 -7.53 5.32
N THR A 173 -6.20 -8.81 5.18
CA THR A 173 -7.18 -9.54 6.00
C THR A 173 -6.54 -10.36 7.12
N THR A 174 -5.22 -10.41 7.22
CA THR A 174 -4.49 -11.06 8.30
C THR A 174 -4.84 -10.35 9.62
N HIS A 175 -5.08 -11.08 10.68
CA HIS A 175 -5.53 -10.56 12.00
C HIS A 175 -6.96 -9.98 12.06
N LEU A 176 -7.75 -10.00 10.98
CA LEU A 176 -9.14 -9.60 10.99
C LEU A 176 -10.07 -10.81 11.21
N ASP A 177 -11.10 -10.63 12.04
CA ASP A 177 -12.21 -11.57 12.11
C ASP A 177 -13.09 -11.51 10.85
N LEU A 178 -14.04 -12.44 10.72
CA LEU A 178 -14.88 -12.59 9.53
C LEU A 178 -15.69 -11.32 9.22
N LEU A 179 -16.24 -10.66 10.24
CA LEU A 179 -17.07 -9.46 10.04
C LEU A 179 -16.21 -8.29 9.54
N HIS A 180 -15.03 -8.13 10.10
CA HIS A 180 -14.08 -7.10 9.67
C HIS A 180 -13.51 -7.36 8.27
N LYS A 181 -13.28 -8.64 7.90
CA LYS A 181 -12.90 -9.01 6.51
C LYS A 181 -13.96 -8.59 5.50
N VAL A 182 -15.23 -8.88 5.78
CA VAL A 182 -16.35 -8.49 4.91
C VAL A 182 -16.46 -6.96 4.80
N SER A 183 -16.31 -6.26 5.93
CA SER A 183 -16.34 -4.78 5.95
C SER A 183 -15.23 -4.16 5.12
N LEU A 184 -14.01 -4.72 5.22
CA LEU A 184 -12.87 -4.29 4.42
C LEU A 184 -13.12 -4.51 2.92
N LEU A 185 -13.58 -5.69 2.51
CA LEU A 185 -13.88 -5.98 1.11
C LEU A 185 -14.96 -5.05 0.53
N LYS A 186 -15.96 -4.67 1.35
CA LYS A 186 -16.98 -3.69 0.94
C LYS A 186 -16.36 -2.29 0.77
N LEU A 187 -15.42 -1.89 1.62
CA LEU A 187 -14.71 -0.63 1.51
C LEU A 187 -13.89 -0.57 0.22
N LEU A 188 -13.14 -1.64 -0.09
CA LEU A 188 -12.28 -1.71 -1.28
C LEU A 188 -13.05 -1.81 -2.61
N LYS A 189 -14.36 -2.06 -2.57
CA LYS A 189 -15.22 -2.16 -3.76
C LYS A 189 -15.85 -0.80 -4.15
N LYS A 190 -15.79 0.20 -3.29
CA LYS A 190 -16.30 1.57 -3.56
C LYS A 190 -15.35 2.35 -4.44
#